data_05447bdb7a1a03efc234da4f3014103e
#
_entry.id   05447bdb7a1a03efc234da4f3014103e
#
_cell.length_a   1.000
_cell.length_b   1.000
_cell.length_c   1.000
_cell.angle_alpha   90.00
_cell.angle_beta   90.00
_cell.angle_gamma   90.00
#
_symmetry.space_group_name_H-M   'P 1'
#
loop_
_entity.id
_entity.type
_entity.pdbx_description
1 polymer ?
#
loop_
_entity_poly.entity_id
_entity_poly.type
_entity_poly.pdbx_seq_one_letter_code
_entity_poly.pdbx_strand_id
1 'polypeptide(L)'
;MFEVRRRLLAIELKNLKSFQVAADYMNLTKAAEHLGYTQPTITLQIQLLEKEIGHKLFHRIGKQTFLTPAGNLLKQYTDKLMTVVQEMEEGLKQLDLPHGSLVIAAPEFYCSHYLSFIISDFLKAYPQINLRLVSCNSHDTIKMIAARTADIGIIAGACDSKEIEAILLKKEDLLLTAASTLTPENDLSFIFKNFPFISYQHSCNFTELVNSCLSNMTYSPSSIIELGSEETIKQAVINKMGIALVSEDLMKSEINSGAVTVLERFPNQVETSVIYLKSRAHEPAINSFSDLLQGVWDIQS
;
A
#
# COMPACT_ATOMS: atom_id res chain seq x y z
N MET A 1 24.72 32.05 39.45
CA MET A 1 24.50 30.72 38.85
C MET A 1 23.05 30.53 38.33
N PHE A 2 22.03 30.94 39.07
CA PHE A 2 20.61 30.84 38.64
C PHE A 2 20.23 31.71 37.43
N GLU A 3 20.77 32.90 37.29
CA GLU A 3 20.47 33.83 36.17
C GLU A 3 21.04 33.38 34.84
N VAL A 4 22.23 32.77 34.83
CA VAL A 4 22.84 32.20 33.59
C VAL A 4 22.05 31.02 33.11
N ARG A 5 21.53 30.16 34.01
CA ARG A 5 20.68 29.02 33.64
C ARG A 5 19.34 29.43 33.00
N ARG A 6 18.76 30.56 33.45
CA ARG A 6 17.50 31.09 32.89
C ARG A 6 17.69 31.71 31.50
N ARG A 7 18.86 32.28 31.20
CA ARG A 7 19.17 32.87 29.87
C ARG A 7 19.38 31.80 28.79
N LEU A 8 20.05 30.70 29.11
CA LEU A 8 20.31 29.63 28.13
C LEU A 8 19.03 28.87 27.73
N LEU A 9 17.99 28.86 28.57
CA LEU A 9 16.69 28.23 28.26
C LEU A 9 15.80 29.08 27.32
N ALA A 10 16.19 30.32 27.01
CA ALA A 10 15.47 31.22 26.11
C ALA A 10 16.01 31.22 24.66
N ILE A 11 17.13 30.52 24.43
CA ILE A 11 17.73 30.45 23.07
C ILE A 11 16.83 29.67 22.14
N GLU A 12 16.36 30.35 21.09
CA GLU A 12 15.52 29.73 20.06
C GLU A 12 16.39 29.06 18.99
N LEU A 13 16.01 27.83 18.59
CA LEU A 13 16.72 27.05 17.59
C LEU A 13 16.83 27.78 16.24
N LYS A 14 15.80 28.57 15.87
CA LYS A 14 15.83 29.39 14.65
C LYS A 14 16.92 30.43 14.63
N ASN A 15 17.20 31.05 15.82
CA ASN A 15 18.25 32.08 15.97
C ASN A 15 19.64 31.42 15.85
N LEU A 16 19.82 30.23 16.42
CA LEU A 16 21.05 29.43 16.27
C LEU A 16 21.26 29.03 14.81
N LYS A 17 20.21 28.61 14.09
CA LYS A 17 20.31 28.28 12.67
C LYS A 17 20.70 29.48 11.83
N SER A 18 20.12 30.64 12.08
CA SER A 18 20.47 31.89 11.42
C SER A 18 21.89 32.31 11.69
N PHE A 19 22.37 32.15 12.94
CA PHE A 19 23.77 32.38 13.30
C PHE A 19 24.68 31.39 12.57
N GLN A 20 24.37 30.10 12.53
CA GLN A 20 25.16 29.07 11.85
C GLN A 20 25.40 29.45 10.39
N VAL A 21 24.31 29.69 9.65
CA VAL A 21 24.39 30.03 8.23
C VAL A 21 25.13 31.37 8.02
N ALA A 22 24.88 32.37 8.85
CA ALA A 22 25.61 33.63 8.79
C ALA A 22 27.11 33.47 9.04
N ALA A 23 27.52 32.56 9.92
CA ALA A 23 28.91 32.22 10.21
C ALA A 23 29.55 31.44 9.04
N ASP A 24 28.81 30.54 8.37
CA ASP A 24 29.32 29.80 7.22
C ASP A 24 29.61 30.71 6.03
N TYR A 25 28.71 31.66 5.76
CA TYR A 25 28.88 32.61 4.64
C TYR A 25 29.73 33.85 4.98
N MET A 26 29.98 34.13 6.28
CA MET A 26 30.55 35.40 6.77
C MET A 26 29.86 36.62 6.14
N ASN A 27 28.58 36.47 5.76
CA ASN A 27 27.79 37.45 5.06
C ASN A 27 26.29 37.30 5.39
N LEU A 28 25.71 38.31 6.04
CA LEU A 28 24.33 38.28 6.49
C LEU A 28 23.31 38.32 5.31
N THR A 29 23.67 38.95 4.19
CA THR A 29 22.80 39.00 3.02
C THR A 29 22.70 37.63 2.36
N LYS A 30 23.85 36.97 2.13
CA LYS A 30 23.88 35.61 1.60
C LYS A 30 23.19 34.61 2.54
N ALA A 31 23.34 34.76 3.83
CA ALA A 31 22.64 33.93 4.82
C ALA A 31 21.13 34.11 4.73
N ALA A 32 20.67 35.36 4.54
CA ALA A 32 19.25 35.65 4.38
C ALA A 32 18.67 35.00 3.10
N GLU A 33 19.37 35.13 1.98
CA GLU A 33 19.00 34.48 0.72
C GLU A 33 18.91 32.96 0.86
N HIS A 34 19.91 32.34 1.50
CA HIS A 34 19.95 30.87 1.70
C HIS A 34 18.77 30.36 2.58
N LEU A 35 18.39 31.15 3.60
CA LEU A 35 17.31 30.76 4.53
C LEU A 35 15.92 31.24 4.10
N GLY A 36 15.79 31.95 2.97
CA GLY A 36 14.52 32.54 2.52
C GLY A 36 14.00 33.67 3.41
N TYR A 37 14.92 34.36 4.12
CA TYR A 37 14.60 35.52 4.97
C TYR A 37 15.08 36.84 4.34
N THR A 38 14.66 37.95 4.94
CA THR A 38 15.25 39.26 4.64
C THR A 38 16.50 39.49 5.50
N GLN A 39 17.46 40.26 4.98
CA GLN A 39 18.68 40.59 5.75
C GLN A 39 18.38 41.29 7.09
N PRO A 40 17.40 42.22 7.23
CA PRO A 40 17.00 42.76 8.54
C PRO A 40 16.52 41.67 9.52
N THR A 41 15.82 40.63 9.04
CA THR A 41 15.35 39.52 9.88
C THR A 41 16.52 38.74 10.45
N ILE A 42 17.52 38.37 9.63
CA ILE A 42 18.74 37.69 10.09
C ILE A 42 19.49 38.55 11.09
N THR A 43 19.62 39.87 10.81
CA THR A 43 20.27 40.79 11.71
C THR A 43 19.58 40.82 13.09
N LEU A 44 18.26 40.89 13.11
CA LEU A 44 17.47 40.89 14.37
C LEU A 44 17.66 39.58 15.15
N GLN A 45 17.58 38.42 14.47
CA GLN A 45 17.76 37.10 15.08
C GLN A 45 19.16 36.96 15.73
N ILE A 46 20.20 37.43 15.04
CA ILE A 46 21.57 37.45 15.61
C ILE A 46 21.66 38.40 16.79
N GLN A 47 21.05 39.60 16.70
CA GLN A 47 21.05 40.54 17.83
C GLN A 47 20.34 40.00 19.06
N LEU A 48 19.22 39.30 18.87
CA LEU A 48 18.51 38.62 19.95
C LEU A 48 19.39 37.55 20.59
N LEU A 49 20.04 36.72 19.80
CA LEU A 49 20.96 35.70 20.27
C LEU A 49 22.16 36.29 21.02
N GLU A 50 22.77 37.38 20.53
CA GLU A 50 23.84 38.12 21.21
C GLU A 50 23.37 38.67 22.55
N LYS A 51 22.14 39.19 22.62
CA LYS A 51 21.52 39.69 23.87
C LYS A 51 21.31 38.56 24.88
N GLU A 52 20.85 37.42 24.45
CA GLU A 52 20.62 36.22 25.28
C GLU A 52 21.95 35.67 25.84
N ILE A 53 22.98 35.56 24.99
CA ILE A 53 24.29 35.02 25.35
C ILE A 53 25.10 36.05 26.13
N GLY A 54 24.84 37.33 25.92
CA GLY A 54 25.56 38.43 26.57
C GLY A 54 26.92 38.77 25.93
N HIS A 55 27.18 38.25 24.72
CA HIS A 55 28.43 38.48 23.99
C HIS A 55 28.13 38.79 22.52
N LYS A 56 28.96 39.66 21.90
CA LYS A 56 28.96 39.84 20.47
C LYS A 56 29.49 38.57 19.79
N LEU A 57 28.83 38.12 18.72
CA LEU A 57 29.19 36.92 17.96
C LEU A 57 29.97 37.29 16.70
N PHE A 58 29.68 38.44 16.12
CA PHE A 58 30.37 38.98 14.95
C PHE A 58 31.03 40.32 15.26
N HIS A 59 32.16 40.58 14.59
CA HIS A 59 32.77 41.90 14.50
C HIS A 59 33.11 42.23 13.04
N ARG A 60 33.22 43.51 12.72
CA ARG A 60 33.53 43.98 11.36
C ARG A 60 34.94 44.62 11.36
N ILE A 61 35.72 44.29 10.32
CA ILE A 61 36.98 44.93 10.02
C ILE A 61 36.85 45.46 8.56
N GLY A 62 36.69 46.79 8.44
CA GLY A 62 36.38 47.39 7.13
C GLY A 62 35.00 46.88 6.60
N LYS A 63 35.04 46.25 5.43
CA LYS A 63 33.85 45.67 4.79
C LYS A 63 33.62 44.17 5.10
N GLN A 64 34.53 43.54 5.80
CA GLN A 64 34.49 42.11 6.11
C GLN A 64 33.95 41.82 7.48
N THR A 65 33.18 40.73 7.61
CA THR A 65 32.62 40.22 8.87
C THR A 65 33.42 39.01 9.34
N PHE A 66 33.73 38.95 10.63
CA PHE A 66 34.46 37.86 11.27
C PHE A 66 33.75 37.43 12.55
N LEU A 67 33.96 36.17 12.96
CA LEU A 67 33.50 35.70 14.25
C LEU A 67 34.38 36.25 15.39
N THR A 68 33.75 36.58 16.48
CA THR A 68 34.46 36.85 17.76
C THR A 68 34.89 35.51 18.40
N PRO A 69 35.74 35.53 19.46
CA PRO A 69 36.01 34.31 20.24
C PRO A 69 34.74 33.63 20.76
N ALA A 70 33.74 34.40 21.19
CA ALA A 70 32.42 33.89 21.58
C ALA A 70 31.64 33.30 20.38
N GLY A 71 31.72 33.95 19.22
CA GLY A 71 31.15 33.44 17.97
C GLY A 71 31.75 32.11 17.55
N ASN A 72 33.09 31.98 17.60
CA ASN A 72 33.77 30.73 17.29
C ASN A 72 33.35 29.59 18.24
N LEU A 73 33.29 29.86 19.53
CA LEU A 73 32.86 28.89 20.53
C LEU A 73 31.40 28.47 20.29
N LEU A 74 30.53 29.45 20.08
CA LEU A 74 29.10 29.15 19.79
C LEU A 74 28.95 28.36 18.52
N LYS A 75 29.71 28.66 17.44
CA LYS A 75 29.64 27.93 16.15
C LYS A 75 29.93 26.45 16.33
N GLN A 76 30.95 26.09 17.10
CA GLN A 76 31.31 24.70 17.39
C GLN A 76 30.14 23.92 18.05
N TYR A 77 29.45 24.55 19.01
CA TYR A 77 28.32 23.91 19.70
C TYR A 77 27.04 23.92 18.84
N THR A 78 26.81 24.99 18.08
CA THR A 78 25.68 25.10 17.18
C THR A 78 25.74 24.02 16.09
N ASP A 79 26.93 23.79 15.52
CA ASP A 79 27.11 22.73 14.49
C ASP A 79 26.76 21.36 15.04
N LYS A 80 27.24 20.99 16.23
CA LYS A 80 26.89 19.73 16.89
C LYS A 80 25.40 19.63 17.17
N LEU A 81 24.79 20.72 17.66
CA LEU A 81 23.35 20.73 17.96
C LEU A 81 22.49 20.57 16.69
N MET A 82 22.87 21.24 15.61
CA MET A 82 22.17 21.11 14.34
C MET A 82 22.30 19.70 13.73
N THR A 83 23.45 19.04 13.92
CA THR A 83 23.62 17.62 13.55
C THR A 83 22.63 16.73 14.31
N VAL A 84 22.51 16.92 15.64
CA VAL A 84 21.56 16.14 16.45
C VAL A 84 20.11 16.42 16.05
N VAL A 85 19.77 17.67 15.73
CA VAL A 85 18.44 18.02 15.22
C VAL A 85 18.15 17.32 13.88
N GLN A 86 19.12 17.30 12.98
CA GLN A 86 19.00 16.61 11.70
C GLN A 86 18.85 15.10 11.88
N GLU A 87 19.67 14.49 12.75
CA GLU A 87 19.54 13.06 13.10
C GLU A 87 18.15 12.73 13.67
N MET A 88 17.62 13.62 14.52
CA MET A 88 16.27 13.48 15.06
C MET A 88 15.21 13.57 13.96
N GLU A 89 15.29 14.54 13.05
CA GLU A 89 14.37 14.70 11.93
C GLU A 89 14.42 13.48 10.99
N GLU A 90 15.61 12.97 10.70
CA GLU A 90 15.81 11.76 9.91
C GLU A 90 15.24 10.53 10.61
N GLY A 91 15.48 10.39 11.93
CA GLY A 91 14.92 9.31 12.74
C GLY A 91 13.38 9.34 12.79
N LEU A 92 12.77 10.53 12.92
CA LEU A 92 11.32 10.68 12.89
C LEU A 92 10.74 10.32 11.51
N LYS A 93 11.39 10.73 10.42
CA LYS A 93 10.96 10.32 9.06
C LYS A 93 11.03 8.81 8.84
N GLN A 94 11.98 8.13 9.49
CA GLN A 94 12.08 6.66 9.42
C GLN A 94 10.90 5.97 10.11
N LEU A 95 10.25 6.58 11.10
CA LEU A 95 9.06 6.04 11.75
C LEU A 95 7.84 6.02 10.81
N ASP A 96 7.81 6.89 9.80
CA ASP A 96 6.76 6.97 8.79
C ASP A 96 6.98 5.97 7.65
N LEU A 97 8.14 5.31 7.59
CA LEU A 97 8.40 4.28 6.57
C LEU A 97 7.85 2.92 7.00
N PRO A 98 7.31 2.13 6.05
CA PRO A 98 6.91 0.76 6.30
C PRO A 98 8.05 -0.09 6.87
N HIS A 99 7.83 -0.68 8.06
CA HIS A 99 8.76 -1.58 8.73
C HIS A 99 8.01 -2.64 9.56
N GLY A 100 8.70 -3.67 10.03
CA GLY A 100 8.13 -4.72 10.87
C GLY A 100 7.52 -5.87 10.09
N SER A 101 6.49 -6.51 10.63
CA SER A 101 5.83 -7.66 10.01
C SER A 101 4.58 -7.25 9.27
N LEU A 102 4.38 -7.76 8.06
CA LEU A 102 3.17 -7.59 7.26
C LEU A 102 2.64 -8.96 6.82
N VAL A 103 1.45 -9.31 7.25
CA VAL A 103 0.78 -10.56 6.87
C VAL A 103 -0.33 -10.25 5.87
N ILE A 104 -0.21 -10.82 4.68
CA ILE A 104 -1.18 -10.68 3.59
C ILE A 104 -1.91 -12.00 3.42
N ALA A 105 -3.25 -11.97 3.34
CA ALA A 105 -4.08 -13.13 3.08
C ALA A 105 -4.89 -12.93 1.80
N ALA A 106 -4.94 -13.95 0.94
CA ALA A 106 -5.69 -13.86 -0.33
C ALA A 106 -6.00 -15.25 -0.90
N PRO A 107 -7.01 -15.39 -1.78
CA PRO A 107 -7.19 -16.58 -2.60
C PRO A 107 -5.95 -16.90 -3.44
N GLU A 108 -5.73 -18.21 -3.69
CA GLU A 108 -4.56 -18.74 -4.38
C GLU A 108 -4.33 -18.08 -5.73
N PHE A 109 -5.39 -17.82 -6.47
CA PHE A 109 -5.32 -17.14 -7.75
C PHE A 109 -4.62 -15.78 -7.65
N TYR A 110 -5.01 -14.93 -6.67
CA TYR A 110 -4.37 -13.61 -6.47
C TYR A 110 -2.93 -13.76 -5.97
N CYS A 111 -2.67 -14.77 -5.12
CA CYS A 111 -1.31 -15.02 -4.63
C CYS A 111 -0.34 -15.32 -5.76
N SER A 112 -0.75 -16.18 -6.70
CA SER A 112 0.11 -16.65 -7.78
C SER A 112 0.19 -15.68 -8.97
N HIS A 113 -0.91 -15.03 -9.35
CA HIS A 113 -0.98 -14.23 -10.59
C HIS A 113 -0.67 -12.75 -10.39
N TYR A 114 -0.93 -12.19 -9.19
CA TYR A 114 -0.80 -10.75 -8.94
C TYR A 114 0.21 -10.44 -7.84
N LEU A 115 0.01 -11.03 -6.65
CA LEU A 115 0.76 -10.63 -5.47
C LEU A 115 2.26 -10.95 -5.56
N SER A 116 2.66 -11.98 -6.27
CA SER A 116 4.07 -12.35 -6.42
C SER A 116 4.92 -11.22 -7.01
N PHE A 117 4.39 -10.50 -8.01
CA PHE A 117 5.08 -9.35 -8.63
C PHE A 117 5.03 -8.12 -7.72
N ILE A 118 3.85 -7.81 -7.19
CA ILE A 118 3.61 -6.63 -6.34
C ILE A 118 4.46 -6.71 -5.07
N ILE A 119 4.54 -7.88 -4.42
CA ILE A 119 5.36 -8.12 -3.24
C ILE A 119 6.85 -7.92 -3.55
N SER A 120 7.31 -8.40 -4.72
CA SER A 120 8.71 -8.21 -5.12
C SER A 120 9.10 -6.74 -5.17
N ASP A 121 8.25 -5.90 -5.76
CA ASP A 121 8.54 -4.47 -5.87
C ASP A 121 8.36 -3.74 -4.53
N PHE A 122 7.39 -4.14 -3.73
CA PHE A 122 7.19 -3.62 -2.38
C PHE A 122 8.40 -3.89 -1.47
N LEU A 123 8.94 -5.11 -1.47
CA LEU A 123 10.11 -5.48 -0.66
C LEU A 123 11.41 -4.81 -1.14
N LYS A 124 11.54 -4.48 -2.43
CA LYS A 124 12.66 -3.65 -2.92
C LYS A 124 12.58 -2.22 -2.36
N ALA A 125 11.36 -1.65 -2.30
CA ALA A 125 11.14 -0.31 -1.76
C ALA A 125 11.27 -0.28 -0.22
N TYR A 126 10.85 -1.35 0.47
CA TYR A 126 10.79 -1.43 1.93
C TYR A 126 11.48 -2.71 2.46
N PRO A 127 12.82 -2.78 2.41
CA PRO A 127 13.58 -3.99 2.77
C PRO A 127 13.50 -4.36 4.26
N GLN A 128 12.99 -3.48 5.12
CA GLN A 128 12.81 -3.73 6.55
C GLN A 128 11.47 -4.43 6.87
N ILE A 129 10.64 -4.71 5.87
CA ILE A 129 9.40 -5.46 6.03
C ILE A 129 9.69 -6.97 6.02
N ASN A 130 9.19 -7.66 7.05
CA ASN A 130 9.11 -9.12 7.07
C ASN A 130 7.70 -9.53 6.61
N LEU A 131 7.55 -9.92 5.35
CA LEU A 131 6.27 -10.22 4.73
C LEU A 131 5.96 -11.73 4.81
N ARG A 132 4.70 -12.04 5.16
CA ARG A 132 4.13 -13.38 5.08
C ARG A 132 2.88 -13.36 4.21
N LEU A 133 2.87 -14.18 3.15
CA LEU A 133 1.71 -14.39 2.30
C LEU A 133 1.00 -15.68 2.71
N VAL A 134 -0.31 -15.61 2.91
CA VAL A 134 -1.16 -16.73 3.31
C VAL A 134 -2.22 -16.95 2.22
N SER A 135 -2.22 -18.14 1.64
CA SER A 135 -3.27 -18.54 0.70
C SER A 135 -4.46 -19.13 1.47
N CYS A 136 -5.64 -18.55 1.26
CA CYS A 136 -6.91 -19.02 1.81
C CYS A 136 -8.08 -18.46 0.99
N ASN A 137 -9.30 -18.93 1.21
CA ASN A 137 -10.47 -18.38 0.51
C ASN A 137 -10.87 -16.99 1.06
N SER A 138 -11.73 -16.25 0.30
CA SER A 138 -12.16 -14.89 0.68
C SER A 138 -12.83 -14.81 2.05
N HIS A 139 -13.62 -15.83 2.45
CA HIS A 139 -14.27 -15.87 3.74
C HIS A 139 -13.27 -16.00 4.89
N ASP A 140 -12.28 -16.88 4.76
CA ASP A 140 -11.22 -17.05 5.76
C ASP A 140 -10.28 -15.83 5.78
N THR A 141 -10.04 -15.19 4.64
CA THR A 141 -9.34 -13.90 4.57
C THR A 141 -10.04 -12.84 5.43
N ILE A 142 -11.36 -12.68 5.30
CA ILE A 142 -12.15 -11.75 6.13
C ILE A 142 -12.04 -12.08 7.62
N LYS A 143 -12.12 -13.39 7.98
CA LYS A 143 -11.94 -13.81 9.37
C LYS A 143 -10.55 -13.50 9.91
N MET A 144 -9.49 -13.72 9.11
CA MET A 144 -8.12 -13.42 9.50
C MET A 144 -7.91 -11.93 9.76
N ILE A 145 -8.49 -11.06 8.91
CA ILE A 145 -8.47 -9.60 9.12
C ILE A 145 -9.21 -9.24 10.41
N ALA A 146 -10.42 -9.74 10.61
CA ALA A 146 -11.21 -9.49 11.83
C ALA A 146 -10.51 -9.97 13.11
N ALA A 147 -9.84 -11.13 13.05
CA ALA A 147 -9.06 -11.71 14.14
C ALA A 147 -7.66 -11.10 14.33
N ARG A 148 -7.25 -10.14 13.49
CA ARG A 148 -5.90 -9.52 13.49
C ARG A 148 -4.76 -10.52 13.27
N THR A 149 -5.01 -11.62 12.59
CA THR A 149 -4.01 -12.63 12.21
C THR A 149 -3.46 -12.38 10.79
N ALA A 150 -4.13 -11.52 10.03
CA ALA A 150 -3.63 -10.89 8.82
C ALA A 150 -3.85 -9.37 8.91
N ASP A 151 -3.00 -8.62 8.21
CA ASP A 151 -2.98 -7.17 8.19
C ASP A 151 -3.73 -6.61 6.98
N ILE A 152 -3.54 -7.25 5.83
CA ILE A 152 -4.19 -6.92 4.56
C ILE A 152 -4.77 -8.20 3.96
N GLY A 153 -5.96 -8.08 3.38
CA GLY A 153 -6.59 -9.15 2.62
C GLY A 153 -6.94 -8.73 1.21
N ILE A 154 -6.93 -9.70 0.28
CA ILE A 154 -7.59 -9.55 -1.02
C ILE A 154 -8.74 -10.54 -1.06
N ILE A 155 -9.90 -10.10 -1.50
CA ILE A 155 -11.11 -10.93 -1.58
C ILE A 155 -11.79 -10.76 -2.93
N ALA A 156 -12.48 -11.82 -3.35
CA ALA A 156 -13.50 -11.77 -4.38
C ALA A 156 -14.87 -11.76 -3.72
N GLY A 157 -15.74 -10.80 -4.12
CA GLY A 157 -17.06 -10.60 -3.56
C GLY A 157 -17.14 -9.56 -2.43
N ALA A 158 -18.32 -9.38 -1.86
CA ALA A 158 -18.60 -8.34 -0.89
C ALA A 158 -18.02 -8.62 0.51
N CYS A 159 -17.72 -7.54 1.24
CA CYS A 159 -17.38 -7.56 2.66
C CYS A 159 -18.34 -6.66 3.44
N ASP A 160 -19.25 -7.25 4.21
CA ASP A 160 -20.29 -6.50 4.95
C ASP A 160 -19.87 -6.06 6.37
N SER A 161 -18.60 -6.26 6.73
CA SER A 161 -18.09 -5.90 8.05
C SER A 161 -17.93 -4.40 8.24
N LYS A 162 -18.55 -3.84 9.28
CA LYS A 162 -18.45 -2.41 9.61
C LYS A 162 -17.04 -1.98 10.07
N GLU A 163 -16.25 -2.91 10.60
CA GLU A 163 -14.90 -2.66 11.14
C GLU A 163 -13.81 -2.77 10.06
N ILE A 164 -14.13 -3.39 8.93
CA ILE A 164 -13.22 -3.59 7.82
C ILE A 164 -13.45 -2.49 6.78
N GLU A 165 -12.36 -1.91 6.30
CA GLU A 165 -12.34 -1.09 5.09
C GLU A 165 -12.19 -2.03 3.91
N ALA A 166 -13.02 -1.81 2.88
CA ALA A 166 -12.92 -2.53 1.62
C ALA A 166 -12.81 -1.51 0.48
N ILE A 167 -11.69 -1.55 -0.23
CA ILE A 167 -11.43 -0.68 -1.37
C ILE A 167 -11.52 -1.55 -2.62
N LEU A 168 -12.42 -1.19 -3.51
CA LEU A 168 -12.61 -1.88 -4.77
C LEU A 168 -11.37 -1.68 -5.67
N LEU A 169 -10.77 -2.78 -6.12
CA LEU A 169 -9.66 -2.79 -7.06
C LEU A 169 -10.14 -3.01 -8.49
N LYS A 170 -11.10 -3.93 -8.68
CA LYS A 170 -11.56 -4.33 -10.01
C LYS A 170 -12.97 -4.91 -9.97
N LYS A 171 -13.71 -4.72 -11.07
CA LYS A 171 -14.89 -5.51 -11.40
C LYS A 171 -14.61 -6.30 -12.66
N GLU A 172 -15.00 -7.55 -12.66
CA GLU A 172 -14.85 -8.42 -13.82
C GLU A 172 -16.08 -9.30 -14.03
N ASP A 173 -16.16 -9.87 -15.21
CA ASP A 173 -17.28 -10.72 -15.58
C ASP A 173 -17.14 -12.12 -14.99
N LEU A 174 -18.28 -12.72 -14.65
CA LEU A 174 -18.37 -14.15 -14.38
C LEU A 174 -18.76 -14.85 -15.66
N LEU A 175 -18.02 -15.87 -16.06
CA LEU A 175 -18.18 -16.57 -17.32
C LEU A 175 -18.61 -18.01 -17.10
N LEU A 176 -19.67 -18.44 -17.77
CA LEU A 176 -19.95 -19.87 -17.94
C LEU A 176 -19.06 -20.41 -19.07
N THR A 177 -18.22 -21.38 -18.74
CA THR A 177 -17.17 -21.86 -19.62
C THR A 177 -17.21 -23.38 -19.80
N ALA A 178 -16.78 -23.83 -20.96
CA ALA A 178 -16.56 -25.24 -21.29
C ALA A 178 -15.35 -25.39 -22.21
N ALA A 179 -14.74 -26.59 -22.26
CA ALA A 179 -13.75 -26.87 -23.30
C ALA A 179 -14.35 -26.73 -24.68
N SER A 180 -13.69 -26.04 -25.60
CA SER A 180 -14.23 -25.73 -26.95
C SER A 180 -14.65 -26.97 -27.75
N THR A 181 -14.04 -28.12 -27.48
CA THR A 181 -14.40 -29.40 -28.12
C THR A 181 -15.71 -30.02 -27.63
N LEU A 182 -16.27 -29.55 -26.50
CA LEU A 182 -17.55 -30.04 -25.95
C LEU A 182 -18.76 -29.26 -26.45
N THR A 183 -18.56 -28.15 -27.16
CA THR A 183 -19.60 -27.19 -27.49
C THR A 183 -19.70 -26.87 -28.98
N PRO A 184 -19.85 -27.86 -29.86
CA PRO A 184 -19.83 -27.62 -31.31
C PRO A 184 -21.00 -26.70 -31.78
N GLU A 185 -22.14 -26.67 -31.07
CA GLU A 185 -23.34 -25.91 -31.45
C GLU A 185 -23.80 -24.89 -30.41
N ASN A 186 -23.07 -24.71 -29.28
CA ASN A 186 -23.41 -23.81 -28.16
C ASN A 186 -24.85 -23.98 -27.61
N ASP A 187 -25.43 -25.18 -27.72
CA ASP A 187 -26.75 -25.47 -27.14
C ASP A 187 -26.64 -25.70 -25.62
N LEU A 188 -27.02 -24.69 -24.86
CA LEU A 188 -27.00 -24.74 -23.39
C LEU A 188 -27.86 -25.87 -22.83
N SER A 189 -29.02 -26.17 -23.44
CA SER A 189 -29.89 -27.26 -23.01
C SER A 189 -29.19 -28.61 -23.13
N PHE A 190 -28.52 -28.86 -24.22
CA PHE A 190 -27.72 -30.06 -24.45
C PHE A 190 -26.55 -30.12 -23.46
N ILE A 191 -25.85 -29.01 -23.27
CA ILE A 191 -24.67 -28.93 -22.41
C ILE A 191 -25.01 -29.24 -20.95
N PHE A 192 -26.01 -28.57 -20.37
CA PHE A 192 -26.45 -28.81 -18.97
C PHE A 192 -27.00 -30.21 -18.74
N LYS A 193 -27.54 -30.85 -19.75
CA LYS A 193 -28.05 -32.22 -19.66
C LYS A 193 -26.96 -33.28 -19.71
N ASN A 194 -25.89 -33.04 -20.49
CA ASN A 194 -24.89 -34.07 -20.80
C ASN A 194 -23.58 -33.91 -20.05
N PHE A 195 -23.28 -32.72 -19.49
CA PHE A 195 -22.03 -32.46 -18.78
C PHE A 195 -22.29 -32.03 -17.34
N PRO A 196 -21.47 -32.49 -16.36
CA PRO A 196 -21.59 -32.06 -14.99
C PRO A 196 -21.19 -30.58 -14.86
N PHE A 197 -21.84 -29.89 -13.91
CA PHE A 197 -21.41 -28.58 -13.47
C PHE A 197 -20.33 -28.73 -12.41
N ILE A 198 -19.21 -28.05 -12.62
CA ILE A 198 -18.08 -28.06 -11.69
C ILE A 198 -18.23 -26.84 -10.77
N SER A 199 -18.43 -27.11 -9.50
CA SER A 199 -18.68 -26.12 -8.44
C SER A 199 -17.54 -26.05 -7.46
N TYR A 200 -17.56 -25.00 -6.62
CA TYR A 200 -16.63 -24.81 -5.53
C TYR A 200 -17.08 -25.62 -4.30
N GLN A 201 -16.17 -26.37 -3.70
CA GLN A 201 -16.44 -27.23 -2.54
C GLN A 201 -16.84 -26.47 -1.27
N HIS A 202 -16.41 -25.22 -1.11
CA HIS A 202 -16.62 -24.46 0.12
C HIS A 202 -17.64 -23.35 -0.11
N SER A 203 -18.54 -23.18 0.86
CA SER A 203 -19.40 -21.99 0.91
C SER A 203 -18.54 -20.75 1.19
N CYS A 204 -18.45 -19.88 0.19
CA CYS A 204 -17.78 -18.58 0.28
C CYS A 204 -18.58 -17.56 -0.55
N ASN A 205 -18.25 -16.27 -0.43
CA ASN A 205 -18.94 -15.22 -1.16
C ASN A 205 -18.97 -15.49 -2.67
N PHE A 206 -17.90 -16.09 -3.22
CA PHE A 206 -17.84 -16.46 -4.62
C PHE A 206 -18.79 -17.61 -4.97
N THR A 207 -18.91 -18.62 -4.10
CA THR A 207 -19.87 -19.72 -4.28
C THR A 207 -21.32 -19.22 -4.23
N GLU A 208 -21.62 -18.26 -3.34
CA GLU A 208 -22.95 -17.63 -3.30
C GLU A 208 -23.26 -16.86 -4.58
N LEU A 209 -22.28 -16.15 -5.13
CA LEU A 209 -22.40 -15.47 -6.42
C LEU A 209 -22.68 -16.47 -7.57
N VAL A 210 -21.89 -17.55 -7.64
CA VAL A 210 -22.08 -18.62 -8.64
C VAL A 210 -23.47 -19.22 -8.54
N ASN A 211 -23.94 -19.55 -7.33
CA ASN A 211 -25.26 -20.12 -7.08
C ASN A 211 -26.38 -19.13 -7.44
N SER A 212 -26.20 -17.84 -7.17
CA SER A 212 -27.14 -16.79 -7.58
C SER A 212 -27.27 -16.72 -9.10
N CYS A 213 -26.16 -16.73 -9.82
CA CYS A 213 -26.16 -16.74 -11.28
C CYS A 213 -26.84 -18.01 -11.84
N LEU A 214 -26.51 -19.18 -11.31
CA LEU A 214 -27.14 -20.44 -11.71
C LEU A 214 -28.65 -20.45 -11.48
N SER A 215 -29.11 -19.91 -10.35
CA SER A 215 -30.54 -19.86 -10.01
C SER A 215 -31.34 -18.99 -10.98
N ASN A 216 -30.70 -18.02 -11.61
CA ASN A 216 -31.32 -17.15 -12.62
C ASN A 216 -31.26 -17.72 -14.02
N MET A 217 -30.57 -18.84 -14.24
CA MET A 217 -30.52 -19.50 -15.55
C MET A 217 -31.78 -20.36 -15.79
N THR A 218 -32.13 -20.50 -17.06
CA THR A 218 -33.26 -21.34 -17.47
C THR A 218 -32.97 -22.83 -17.30
N TYR A 219 -31.70 -23.21 -17.30
CA TYR A 219 -31.24 -24.60 -17.25
C TYR A 219 -30.60 -24.92 -15.89
N SER A 220 -30.88 -26.12 -15.38
CA SER A 220 -30.27 -26.62 -14.15
C SER A 220 -29.30 -27.76 -14.46
N PRO A 221 -28.14 -27.85 -13.78
CA PRO A 221 -27.20 -28.94 -14.01
C PRO A 221 -27.79 -30.28 -13.61
N SER A 222 -27.57 -31.30 -14.45
CA SER A 222 -28.02 -32.69 -14.17
C SER A 222 -27.14 -33.38 -13.10
N SER A 223 -25.91 -32.95 -12.96
CA SER A 223 -24.98 -33.43 -11.93
C SER A 223 -23.98 -32.34 -11.57
N ILE A 224 -23.43 -32.39 -10.34
CA ILE A 224 -22.48 -31.44 -9.81
C ILE A 224 -21.22 -32.18 -9.34
N ILE A 225 -20.05 -31.63 -9.67
CA ILE A 225 -18.75 -32.06 -9.16
C ILE A 225 -18.19 -30.91 -8.34
N GLU A 226 -17.87 -31.15 -7.07
CA GLU A 226 -17.29 -30.13 -6.20
C GLU A 226 -15.78 -30.25 -6.12
N LEU A 227 -15.05 -29.14 -6.38
CA LEU A 227 -13.60 -29.07 -6.35
C LEU A 227 -13.13 -27.94 -5.43
N GLY A 228 -11.96 -28.14 -4.81
CA GLY A 228 -11.49 -27.32 -3.67
C GLY A 228 -10.75 -26.03 -4.03
N SER A 229 -10.36 -25.82 -5.31
CA SER A 229 -9.63 -24.62 -5.72
C SER A 229 -9.98 -24.14 -7.12
N GLU A 230 -9.84 -22.85 -7.38
CA GLU A 230 -10.07 -22.22 -8.69
C GLU A 230 -9.22 -22.86 -9.78
N GLU A 231 -7.94 -23.11 -9.50
CA GLU A 231 -7.04 -23.76 -10.47
C GLU A 231 -7.47 -25.20 -10.79
N THR A 232 -7.96 -25.95 -9.80
CA THR A 232 -8.48 -27.30 -10.03
C THR A 232 -9.75 -27.27 -10.91
N ILE A 233 -10.62 -26.28 -10.70
CA ILE A 233 -11.82 -26.07 -11.54
C ILE A 233 -11.41 -25.72 -12.97
N LYS A 234 -10.46 -24.80 -13.14
CA LYS A 234 -9.90 -24.44 -14.45
C LYS A 234 -9.38 -25.66 -15.19
N GLN A 235 -8.55 -26.46 -14.53
CA GLN A 235 -7.98 -27.69 -15.11
C GLN A 235 -9.09 -28.71 -15.46
N ALA A 236 -10.11 -28.83 -14.63
CA ALA A 236 -11.23 -29.73 -14.90
C ALA A 236 -12.01 -29.32 -16.16
N VAL A 237 -12.25 -28.02 -16.36
CA VAL A 237 -12.87 -27.51 -17.59
C VAL A 237 -12.00 -27.78 -18.80
N ILE A 238 -10.70 -27.47 -18.76
CA ILE A 238 -9.76 -27.72 -19.85
C ILE A 238 -9.71 -29.21 -20.22
N ASN A 239 -9.71 -30.07 -19.20
CA ASN A 239 -9.68 -31.54 -19.36
C ASN A 239 -11.07 -32.16 -19.70
N LYS A 240 -12.06 -31.33 -20.04
CA LYS A 240 -13.38 -31.77 -20.51
C LYS A 240 -14.21 -32.52 -19.46
N MET A 241 -13.96 -32.30 -18.18
CA MET A 241 -14.74 -32.92 -17.11
C MET A 241 -16.16 -32.37 -17.00
N GLY A 242 -16.40 -31.11 -17.43
CA GLY A 242 -17.67 -30.44 -17.34
C GLY A 242 -17.60 -28.96 -17.68
N ILE A 243 -18.60 -28.22 -17.21
CA ILE A 243 -18.75 -26.77 -17.35
C ILE A 243 -18.64 -26.10 -16.01
N ALA A 244 -18.17 -24.85 -15.98
CA ALA A 244 -18.02 -24.08 -14.73
C ALA A 244 -18.34 -22.60 -14.94
N LEU A 245 -18.83 -21.95 -13.85
CA LEU A 245 -18.85 -20.50 -13.72
C LEU A 245 -17.56 -20.06 -13.05
N VAL A 246 -16.79 -19.23 -13.72
CA VAL A 246 -15.46 -18.76 -13.27
C VAL A 246 -15.26 -17.29 -13.59
N SER A 247 -14.34 -16.62 -12.91
CA SER A 247 -13.97 -15.25 -13.24
C SER A 247 -13.27 -15.18 -14.61
N GLU A 248 -13.44 -14.06 -15.30
CA GLU A 248 -12.82 -13.86 -16.62
C GLU A 248 -11.31 -13.97 -16.57
N ASP A 249 -10.66 -13.36 -15.55
CA ASP A 249 -9.21 -13.38 -15.39
C ASP A 249 -8.65 -14.81 -15.26
N LEU A 250 -9.37 -15.69 -14.56
CA LEU A 250 -8.94 -17.09 -14.40
C LEU A 250 -8.80 -17.82 -15.74
N MET A 251 -9.68 -17.55 -16.71
CA MET A 251 -9.75 -18.24 -17.99
C MET A 251 -9.22 -17.43 -19.17
N LYS A 252 -8.70 -16.23 -18.95
CA LYS A 252 -8.29 -15.29 -20.01
C LYS A 252 -7.31 -15.90 -21.01
N SER A 253 -6.32 -16.65 -20.54
CA SER A 253 -5.32 -17.31 -21.37
C SER A 253 -5.95 -18.41 -22.26
N GLU A 254 -6.82 -19.24 -21.67
CA GLU A 254 -7.46 -20.39 -22.30
C GLU A 254 -8.53 -19.98 -23.33
N ILE A 255 -9.23 -18.88 -23.04
CA ILE A 255 -10.16 -18.25 -23.98
C ILE A 255 -9.39 -17.69 -25.18
N ASN A 256 -8.31 -16.96 -24.94
CA ASN A 256 -7.48 -16.38 -25.99
C ASN A 256 -6.80 -17.44 -26.89
N SER A 257 -6.44 -18.58 -26.32
CA SER A 257 -5.88 -19.71 -27.08
C SER A 257 -6.93 -20.53 -27.82
N GLY A 258 -8.24 -20.31 -27.58
CA GLY A 258 -9.33 -21.08 -28.11
C GLY A 258 -9.51 -22.46 -27.48
N ALA A 259 -8.84 -22.76 -26.38
CA ALA A 259 -9.00 -24.04 -25.66
C ALA A 259 -10.34 -24.13 -24.92
N VAL A 260 -10.87 -22.98 -24.49
CA VAL A 260 -12.10 -22.82 -23.74
C VAL A 260 -13.03 -21.86 -24.48
N THR A 261 -14.32 -22.19 -24.51
CA THR A 261 -15.40 -21.37 -25.08
C THR A 261 -16.23 -20.77 -23.95
N VAL A 262 -16.55 -19.48 -24.07
CA VAL A 262 -17.53 -18.81 -23.22
C VAL A 262 -18.92 -19.08 -23.74
N LEU A 263 -19.75 -19.74 -22.93
CA LEU A 263 -21.13 -20.08 -23.23
C LEU A 263 -22.10 -18.97 -22.87
N GLU A 264 -21.87 -18.33 -21.74
CA GLU A 264 -22.66 -17.20 -21.24
C GLU A 264 -21.77 -16.26 -20.42
N ARG A 265 -22.09 -14.96 -20.40
CA ARG A 265 -21.36 -13.91 -19.72
C ARG A 265 -22.28 -13.15 -18.78
N PHE A 266 -21.87 -13.02 -17.52
CA PHE A 266 -22.55 -12.26 -16.49
C PHE A 266 -21.70 -11.04 -16.15
N PRO A 267 -22.08 -9.84 -16.64
CA PRO A 267 -21.22 -8.64 -16.53
C PRO A 267 -21.04 -8.15 -15.11
N ASN A 268 -19.81 -7.73 -14.76
CA ASN A 268 -19.46 -7.04 -13.52
C ASN A 268 -19.90 -7.75 -12.23
N GLN A 269 -19.95 -9.07 -12.22
CA GLN A 269 -20.40 -9.85 -11.07
C GLN A 269 -19.31 -10.08 -10.03
N VAL A 270 -18.06 -10.13 -10.44
CA VAL A 270 -16.93 -10.37 -9.53
C VAL A 270 -16.29 -9.06 -9.13
N GLU A 271 -16.39 -8.71 -7.86
CA GLU A 271 -15.73 -7.54 -7.27
C GLU A 271 -14.49 -8.00 -6.52
N THR A 272 -13.31 -7.56 -6.97
CA THR A 272 -12.06 -7.78 -6.25
C THR A 272 -11.74 -6.56 -5.41
N SER A 273 -11.53 -6.76 -4.11
CA SER A 273 -11.25 -5.67 -3.17
C SER A 273 -10.05 -5.98 -2.28
N VAL A 274 -9.28 -4.94 -1.95
CA VAL A 274 -8.36 -4.99 -0.83
C VAL A 274 -9.10 -4.65 0.45
N ILE A 275 -8.83 -5.40 1.52
CA ILE A 275 -9.47 -5.22 2.82
C ILE A 275 -8.45 -5.13 3.94
N TYR A 276 -8.75 -4.30 4.94
CA TYR A 276 -7.99 -4.17 6.19
C TYR A 276 -8.87 -3.58 7.30
N LEU A 277 -8.43 -3.65 8.56
CA LEU A 277 -9.17 -3.02 9.66
C LEU A 277 -9.09 -1.50 9.59
N LYS A 278 -10.23 -0.81 9.68
CA LYS A 278 -10.31 0.67 9.70
C LYS A 278 -9.45 1.30 10.79
N SER A 279 -9.38 0.65 11.95
CA SER A 279 -8.55 1.11 13.07
C SER A 279 -7.05 1.10 12.78
N ARG A 280 -6.61 0.39 11.74
CA ARG A 280 -5.21 0.24 11.34
C ARG A 280 -4.86 0.95 10.02
N ALA A 281 -5.79 1.69 9.45
CA ALA A 281 -5.60 2.43 8.20
C ALA A 281 -4.42 3.43 8.24
N HIS A 282 -4.04 3.90 9.43
CA HIS A 282 -2.92 4.82 9.63
C HIS A 282 -1.53 4.15 9.65
N GLU A 283 -1.47 2.82 9.65
CA GLU A 283 -0.19 2.08 9.69
C GLU A 283 0.55 2.19 8.34
N PRO A 284 1.82 2.66 8.32
CA PRO A 284 2.52 2.93 7.06
C PRO A 284 2.62 1.72 6.12
N ALA A 285 2.81 0.51 6.68
CA ALA A 285 2.92 -0.71 5.88
C ALA A 285 1.60 -1.06 5.17
N ILE A 286 0.45 -0.88 5.86
CA ILE A 286 -0.89 -1.13 5.32
C ILE A 286 -1.20 -0.12 4.22
N ASN A 287 -1.00 1.18 4.50
CA ASN A 287 -1.25 2.24 3.52
C ASN A 287 -0.40 2.06 2.27
N SER A 288 0.92 1.93 2.42
CA SER A 288 1.82 1.85 1.28
C SER A 288 1.56 0.60 0.42
N PHE A 289 1.20 -0.55 1.03
CA PHE A 289 0.87 -1.74 0.27
C PHE A 289 -0.50 -1.61 -0.42
N SER A 290 -1.50 -1.02 0.24
CA SER A 290 -2.82 -0.76 -0.33
C SER A 290 -2.76 0.20 -1.52
N ASP A 291 -1.96 1.28 -1.41
CA ASP A 291 -1.75 2.25 -2.50
C ASP A 291 -1.06 1.59 -3.70
N LEU A 292 -0.07 0.73 -3.44
CA LEU A 292 0.61 -0.03 -4.49
C LEU A 292 -0.35 -0.97 -5.21
N LEU A 293 -1.23 -1.67 -4.48
CA LEU A 293 -2.26 -2.52 -5.06
C LEU A 293 -3.18 -1.71 -5.99
N GLN A 294 -3.71 -0.58 -5.53
CA GLN A 294 -4.59 0.28 -6.34
C GLN A 294 -3.89 0.73 -7.62
N GLY A 295 -2.64 1.20 -7.53
CA GLY A 295 -1.88 1.64 -8.71
C GLY A 295 -1.61 0.56 -9.74
N VAL A 296 -1.44 -0.71 -9.33
CA VAL A 296 -1.21 -1.82 -10.26
C VAL A 296 -2.50 -2.27 -10.94
N TRP A 297 -3.62 -2.28 -10.21
CA TRP A 297 -4.91 -2.68 -10.80
C TRP A 297 -5.46 -1.61 -11.75
N ASP A 298 -5.26 -0.31 -11.50
CA ASP A 298 -5.65 0.78 -12.40
C ASP A 298 -4.92 0.73 -13.76
N ILE A 299 -3.70 0.17 -13.80
CA ILE A 299 -2.92 0.05 -15.05
C ILE A 299 -3.37 -1.14 -15.91
N GLN A 300 -4.03 -2.15 -15.30
CA GLN A 300 -4.44 -3.38 -16.00
C GLN A 300 -5.92 -3.39 -16.42
N SER A 301 -6.70 -2.40 -16.00
CA SER A 301 -8.09 -2.17 -16.42
C SER A 301 -8.13 -1.33 -17.67
#